data_ce264e8aa7ecc3e0df0dde0ec328fbba
#
_entry.id   ce264e8aa7ecc3e0df0dde0ec328fbba
#
_cell.length_a   1.000
_cell.length_b   1.000
_cell.length_c   1.000
_cell.angle_alpha   90.00
_cell.angle_beta   90.00
_cell.angle_gamma   90.00
#
_symmetry.space_group_name_H-M   'P 1'
#
loop_
_entity.id
_entity.type
_entity.pdbx_description
1 polymer ?
#
loop_
_entity_poly.entity_id
_entity_poly.type
_entity_poly.pdbx_seq_one_letter_code
_entity_poly.pdbx_strand_id
1 'polypeptide(L)'
;RISNRLVATGLLDIVATAVPGIRDILVLGKVKQLERSRDQDLILLDAPAAGHAITFLRSASGLADAVKVGPINTQAEDVLELLGDPGRCRVVLVTIPEETPVNELVETAYSLEDTVGVALGPVVVNGVVPDLAGLDVPPVEAAAAVGTRLLDGEAEVLSEAAAFRRARGRLQDDQLRRMADELPLPQLHLPFLFTTDVGPADLDTLA
;
A
#
# COMPACT_ATOMS: atom_id res chain seq x y z
N ARG A 1 31.81 -1.26 13.40
CA ARG A 1 32.60 -0.28 14.19
C ARG A 1 32.81 1.05 13.46
N ILE A 2 32.89 1.07 12.13
CA ILE A 2 33.03 2.33 11.34
C ILE A 2 31.67 3.06 11.27
N SER A 3 30.57 2.35 11.09
CA SER A 3 29.23 2.96 11.02
C SER A 3 28.83 3.70 12.32
N ASN A 4 29.14 3.13 13.48
CA ASN A 4 28.84 3.76 14.76
C ASN A 4 29.67 5.04 15.04
N ARG A 5 30.85 5.20 14.44
CA ARG A 5 31.64 6.42 14.54
C ARG A 5 31.16 7.52 13.58
N LEU A 6 30.68 7.14 12.40
CA LEU A 6 30.09 8.08 11.44
C LEU A 6 28.77 8.67 11.93
N VAL A 7 27.93 7.87 12.62
CA VAL A 7 26.70 8.36 13.26
C VAL A 7 27.01 9.35 14.38
N ALA A 8 28.09 9.13 15.15
CA ALA A 8 28.46 9.98 16.28
C ALA A 8 29.05 11.34 15.91
N THR A 9 29.42 11.57 14.64
CA THR A 9 30.11 12.81 14.21
C THR A 9 29.24 13.81 13.46
N GLY A 10 27.92 13.54 13.29
CA GLY A 10 27.04 14.43 12.50
C GLY A 10 27.38 14.51 11.00
N LEU A 11 28.45 13.85 10.56
CA LEU A 11 28.88 13.81 9.16
C LEU A 11 27.84 13.09 8.28
N LEU A 12 27.12 12.11 8.82
CA LEU A 12 26.04 11.41 8.12
C LEU A 12 24.85 12.34 7.82
N ASP A 13 24.52 13.26 8.72
CA ASP A 13 23.45 14.23 8.48
C ASP A 13 23.82 15.25 7.39
N ILE A 14 25.08 15.65 7.34
CA ILE A 14 25.59 16.59 6.31
C ILE A 14 25.64 15.88 4.94
N VAL A 15 26.12 14.65 4.88
CA VAL A 15 26.21 13.88 3.63
C VAL A 15 24.82 13.41 3.17
N ALA A 16 23.93 13.01 4.08
CA ALA A 16 22.55 12.63 3.76
C ALA A 16 21.71 13.83 3.25
N THR A 17 22.07 15.04 3.60
CA THR A 17 21.40 16.25 3.09
C THR A 17 21.97 16.68 1.73
N ALA A 18 23.23 16.34 1.43
CA ALA A 18 23.93 16.73 0.22
C ALA A 18 23.71 15.81 -0.99
N VAL A 19 23.33 14.54 -0.77
CA VAL A 19 23.14 13.55 -1.85
C VAL A 19 21.76 12.91 -1.71
N PRO A 20 20.83 13.18 -2.65
CA PRO A 20 19.53 12.51 -2.69
C PRO A 20 19.71 10.98 -2.73
N GLY A 21 18.92 10.24 -1.96
CA GLY A 21 18.92 8.77 -1.95
C GLY A 21 19.89 8.11 -0.94
N ILE A 22 20.82 8.83 -0.30
CA ILE A 22 21.70 8.23 0.73
C ILE A 22 20.87 7.72 1.94
N ARG A 23 19.85 8.46 2.35
CA ARG A 23 18.94 8.01 3.42
C ARG A 23 18.26 6.70 3.07
N ASP A 24 17.77 6.60 1.85
CA ASP A 24 17.04 5.45 1.35
C ASP A 24 17.92 4.20 1.35
N ILE A 25 19.16 4.33 0.89
CA ILE A 25 20.15 3.24 0.93
C ILE A 25 20.50 2.81 2.36
N LEU A 26 20.57 3.75 3.30
CA LEU A 26 20.81 3.39 4.70
C LEU A 26 19.65 2.59 5.29
N VAL A 27 18.41 2.95 4.95
CA VAL A 27 17.21 2.20 5.34
C VAL A 27 17.23 0.79 4.72
N LEU A 28 17.41 0.69 3.40
CA LEU A 28 17.48 -0.58 2.69
C LEU A 28 18.65 -1.45 3.19
N GLY A 29 19.80 -0.84 3.47
CA GLY A 29 20.94 -1.53 4.07
C GLY A 29 20.64 -2.05 5.49
N LYS A 30 19.80 -1.34 6.26
CA LYS A 30 19.34 -1.81 7.57
C LYS A 30 18.37 -2.98 7.44
N VAL A 31 17.42 -2.92 6.49
CA VAL A 31 16.51 -4.03 6.18
C VAL A 31 17.30 -5.28 5.80
N LYS A 32 18.28 -5.15 4.87
CA LYS A 32 19.18 -6.24 4.51
C LYS A 32 19.92 -6.83 5.71
N GLN A 33 20.41 -5.98 6.62
CA GLN A 33 21.09 -6.45 7.84
C GLN A 33 20.14 -7.27 8.73
N LEU A 34 18.88 -6.83 8.89
CA LEU A 34 17.87 -7.55 9.69
C LEU A 34 17.53 -8.88 9.02
N GLU A 35 17.35 -8.91 7.71
CA GLU A 35 17.08 -10.14 6.96
C GLU A 35 18.24 -11.16 7.11
N ARG A 36 19.47 -10.72 7.00
CA ARG A 36 20.65 -11.58 7.17
C ARG A 36 20.84 -12.11 8.58
N SER A 37 20.35 -11.42 9.61
CA SER A 37 20.45 -11.89 11.00
C SER A 37 19.59 -13.13 11.26
N ARG A 38 18.53 -13.32 10.47
CA ARG A 38 17.55 -14.41 10.59
C ARG A 38 16.90 -14.49 12.00
N ASP A 39 16.87 -13.36 12.71
CA ASP A 39 16.24 -13.28 14.03
C ASP A 39 14.72 -13.08 13.91
N GLN A 40 14.23 -12.79 12.71
CA GLN A 40 12.83 -12.51 12.39
C GLN A 40 12.35 -13.40 11.25
N ASP A 41 11.16 -13.98 11.40
CA ASP A 41 10.52 -14.79 10.35
C ASP A 41 9.95 -13.91 9.23
N LEU A 42 9.54 -12.68 9.55
CA LEU A 42 8.98 -11.72 8.63
C LEU A 42 9.42 -10.29 8.97
N ILE A 43 9.79 -9.53 7.96
CA ILE A 43 10.11 -8.11 8.09
C ILE A 43 9.15 -7.33 7.19
N LEU A 44 8.34 -6.46 7.79
CA LEU A 44 7.48 -5.54 7.06
C LEU A 44 8.12 -4.16 7.05
N LEU A 45 8.36 -3.63 5.86
CA LEU A 45 8.83 -2.26 5.68
C LEU A 45 7.66 -1.40 5.20
N ASP A 46 7.21 -0.48 6.05
CA ASP A 46 6.27 0.56 5.66
C ASP A 46 7.02 1.58 4.79
N ALA A 47 6.84 1.44 3.49
CA ALA A 47 7.55 2.21 2.47
C ALA A 47 6.87 3.56 2.21
N PRO A 48 7.58 4.54 1.63
CA PRO A 48 6.98 5.79 1.17
C PRO A 48 5.83 5.56 0.17
N ALA A 49 4.93 6.54 0.04
CA ALA A 49 3.84 6.50 -0.94
C ALA A 49 4.36 6.32 -2.38
N ALA A 50 3.49 5.82 -3.27
CA ALA A 50 3.80 5.34 -4.63
C ALA A 50 4.79 6.23 -5.41
N GLY A 51 4.60 7.56 -5.45
CA GLY A 51 5.47 8.47 -6.16
C GLY A 51 6.92 8.51 -5.65
N HIS A 52 7.15 8.23 -4.38
CA HIS A 52 8.48 8.16 -3.76
C HIS A 52 9.02 6.74 -3.64
N ALA A 53 8.15 5.72 -3.63
CA ALA A 53 8.54 4.33 -3.48
C ALA A 53 9.48 3.86 -4.59
N ILE A 54 9.20 4.24 -5.84
CA ILE A 54 10.04 3.92 -6.99
C ILE A 54 11.43 4.53 -6.81
N THR A 55 11.51 5.81 -6.45
CA THR A 55 12.79 6.51 -6.21
C THR A 55 13.54 5.89 -5.03
N PHE A 56 12.83 5.56 -3.95
CA PHE A 56 13.37 4.88 -2.78
C PHE A 56 14.02 3.54 -3.15
N LEU A 57 13.31 2.68 -3.86
CA LEU A 57 13.82 1.36 -4.26
C LEU A 57 14.95 1.46 -5.31
N ARG A 58 14.87 2.46 -6.22
CA ARG A 58 15.94 2.71 -7.21
C ARG A 58 17.20 3.35 -6.63
N SER A 59 17.17 3.82 -5.40
CA SER A 59 18.35 4.45 -4.78
C SER A 59 19.57 3.53 -4.77
N ALA A 60 19.37 2.20 -4.64
CA ALA A 60 20.44 1.21 -4.68
C ALA A 60 21.07 1.11 -6.08
N SER A 61 20.28 1.06 -7.15
CA SER A 61 20.82 1.02 -8.52
C SER A 61 21.55 2.30 -8.87
N GLY A 62 20.97 3.46 -8.53
CA GLY A 62 21.61 4.75 -8.74
C GLY A 62 22.97 4.88 -8.03
N LEU A 63 23.09 4.32 -6.82
CA LEU A 63 24.37 4.31 -6.09
C LEU A 63 25.37 3.32 -6.69
N ALA A 64 24.94 2.11 -7.07
CA ALA A 64 25.80 1.15 -7.75
C ALA A 64 26.35 1.69 -9.08
N ASP A 65 25.55 2.49 -9.79
CA ASP A 65 25.96 3.16 -11.02
C ASP A 65 26.97 4.29 -10.79
N ALA A 66 26.80 5.05 -9.72
CA ALA A 66 27.68 6.17 -9.39
C ALA A 66 29.01 5.74 -8.79
N VAL A 67 29.04 4.64 -8.04
CA VAL A 67 30.22 4.15 -7.31
C VAL A 67 30.52 2.71 -7.75
N LYS A 68 31.52 2.55 -8.63
CA LYS A 68 31.81 1.24 -9.26
C LYS A 68 32.64 0.29 -8.41
N VAL A 69 33.29 0.75 -7.33
CA VAL A 69 34.18 -0.05 -6.48
C VAL A 69 34.12 0.36 -5.02
N GLY A 70 34.43 -0.57 -4.13
CA GLY A 70 34.59 -0.31 -2.68
C GLY A 70 33.36 -0.66 -1.85
N PRO A 71 33.39 -0.41 -0.53
CA PRO A 71 32.36 -0.88 0.40
C PRO A 71 30.95 -0.32 0.10
N ILE A 72 30.87 0.85 -0.48
CA ILE A 72 29.59 1.49 -0.83
C ILE A 72 28.96 0.76 -2.02
N ASN A 73 29.74 0.41 -3.05
CA ASN A 73 29.27 -0.37 -4.17
C ASN A 73 28.76 -1.76 -3.72
N THR A 74 29.58 -2.48 -2.93
CA THR A 74 29.18 -3.78 -2.38
C THR A 74 27.88 -3.70 -1.56
N GLN A 75 27.70 -2.63 -0.79
CA GLN A 75 26.46 -2.40 -0.05
C GLN A 75 25.25 -2.23 -0.99
N ALA A 76 25.41 -1.47 -2.07
CA ALA A 76 24.36 -1.26 -3.06
C ALA A 76 24.02 -2.56 -3.82
N GLU A 77 25.04 -3.31 -4.26
CA GLU A 77 24.87 -4.61 -4.92
C GLU A 77 24.15 -5.62 -4.03
N ASP A 78 24.52 -5.70 -2.76
CA ASP A 78 23.85 -6.54 -1.76
C ASP A 78 22.36 -6.19 -1.56
N VAL A 79 22.01 -4.91 -1.65
CA VAL A 79 20.60 -4.46 -1.59
C VAL A 79 19.86 -4.84 -2.86
N LEU A 80 20.49 -4.66 -4.03
CA LEU A 80 19.91 -5.06 -5.32
C LEU A 80 19.65 -6.57 -5.38
N GLU A 81 20.59 -7.38 -4.86
CA GLU A 81 20.41 -8.83 -4.75
C GLU A 81 19.19 -9.18 -3.89
N LEU A 82 19.00 -8.51 -2.74
CA LEU A 82 17.84 -8.72 -1.88
C LEU A 82 16.54 -8.34 -2.59
N LEU A 83 16.49 -7.18 -3.23
CA LEU A 83 15.29 -6.67 -3.90
C LEU A 83 14.90 -7.54 -5.11
N GLY A 84 15.87 -8.07 -5.84
CA GLY A 84 15.64 -8.90 -7.02
C GLY A 84 15.30 -10.38 -6.72
N ASP A 85 15.40 -10.82 -5.47
CA ASP A 85 15.11 -12.21 -5.09
C ASP A 85 13.64 -12.36 -4.61
N PRO A 86 12.75 -12.96 -5.42
CA PRO A 86 11.33 -13.12 -5.07
C PRO A 86 11.08 -14.05 -3.88
N GLY A 87 12.07 -14.85 -3.49
CA GLY A 87 12.01 -15.70 -2.30
C GLY A 87 12.32 -14.93 -1.01
N ARG A 88 12.93 -13.75 -1.11
CA ARG A 88 13.37 -12.93 0.03
C ARG A 88 12.66 -11.58 0.14
N CYS A 89 12.25 -11.00 -0.98
CA CYS A 89 11.62 -9.68 -1.02
C CYS A 89 10.45 -9.67 -1.99
N ARG A 90 9.34 -9.08 -1.56
CA ARG A 90 8.18 -8.78 -2.41
C ARG A 90 7.60 -7.44 -2.02
N VAL A 91 7.15 -6.70 -3.01
CA VAL A 91 6.40 -5.45 -2.79
C VAL A 91 4.91 -5.75 -2.80
N VAL A 92 4.23 -5.41 -1.72
CA VAL A 92 2.77 -5.45 -1.61
C VAL A 92 2.25 -4.05 -1.87
N LEU A 93 1.43 -3.91 -2.90
CA LEU A 93 0.79 -2.65 -3.24
C LEU A 93 -0.51 -2.51 -2.46
N VAL A 94 -0.78 -1.30 -1.96
CA VAL A 94 -1.99 -0.98 -1.20
C VAL A 94 -2.73 0.15 -1.90
N THR A 95 -4.04 -0.02 -2.10
CA THR A 95 -4.90 0.99 -2.75
C THR A 95 -6.27 1.05 -2.09
N ILE A 96 -7.10 1.99 -2.52
CA ILE A 96 -8.54 2.03 -2.27
C ILE A 96 -9.28 1.88 -3.62
N PRO A 97 -10.52 1.36 -3.65
CA PRO A 97 -11.23 1.08 -4.89
C PRO A 97 -11.85 2.34 -5.51
N GLU A 98 -10.99 3.29 -5.90
CA GLU A 98 -11.34 4.55 -6.54
C GLU A 98 -10.49 4.75 -7.80
N GLU A 99 -10.97 5.57 -8.74
CA GLU A 99 -10.36 5.71 -10.07
C GLU A 99 -8.89 6.15 -10.02
N THR A 100 -8.60 7.25 -9.32
CA THR A 100 -7.22 7.78 -9.26
C THR A 100 -6.26 6.85 -8.52
N PRO A 101 -6.57 6.32 -7.31
CA PRO A 101 -5.69 5.36 -6.64
C PRO A 101 -5.44 4.07 -7.43
N VAL A 102 -6.43 3.57 -8.18
CA VAL A 102 -6.25 2.39 -9.04
C VAL A 102 -5.37 2.71 -10.23
N ASN A 103 -5.51 3.89 -10.87
CA ASN A 103 -4.59 4.32 -11.93
C ASN A 103 -3.14 4.40 -11.43
N GLU A 104 -2.92 5.07 -10.29
CA GLU A 104 -1.60 5.20 -9.67
C GLU A 104 -1.00 3.83 -9.30
N LEU A 105 -1.84 2.90 -8.82
CA LEU A 105 -1.41 1.55 -8.50
C LEU A 105 -0.92 0.80 -9.74
N VAL A 106 -1.69 0.83 -10.83
CA VAL A 106 -1.35 0.15 -12.09
C VAL A 106 -0.02 0.70 -12.65
N GLU A 107 0.11 2.03 -12.74
CA GLU A 107 1.33 2.68 -13.21
C GLU A 107 2.53 2.34 -12.32
N THR A 108 2.32 2.32 -11.00
CA THR A 108 3.37 1.98 -10.02
C THR A 108 3.80 0.52 -10.17
N ALA A 109 2.86 -0.41 -10.34
CA ALA A 109 3.15 -1.83 -10.52
C ALA A 109 4.07 -2.06 -11.72
N TYR A 110 3.71 -1.57 -12.89
CA TYR A 110 4.53 -1.69 -14.10
C TYR A 110 5.90 -1.00 -13.93
N SER A 111 5.92 0.18 -13.31
CA SER A 111 7.19 0.87 -13.07
C SER A 111 8.11 0.11 -12.13
N LEU A 112 7.59 -0.55 -11.10
CA LEU A 112 8.36 -1.36 -10.17
C LEU A 112 8.95 -2.61 -10.86
N GLU A 113 8.17 -3.29 -11.68
CA GLU A 113 8.67 -4.44 -12.44
C GLU A 113 9.71 -4.03 -13.48
N ASP A 114 9.43 -3.00 -14.29
CA ASP A 114 10.29 -2.62 -15.42
C ASP A 114 11.58 -1.90 -14.99
N THR A 115 11.50 -1.06 -13.94
CA THR A 115 12.61 -0.16 -13.59
C THR A 115 13.37 -0.55 -12.33
N VAL A 116 12.74 -1.28 -11.43
CA VAL A 116 13.35 -1.75 -10.17
C VAL A 116 13.67 -3.23 -10.23
N GLY A 117 12.84 -4.02 -10.92
CA GLY A 117 13.00 -5.47 -11.03
C GLY A 117 12.63 -6.22 -9.76
N VAL A 118 11.69 -5.67 -8.96
CA VAL A 118 11.20 -6.33 -7.74
C VAL A 118 10.00 -7.21 -8.05
N ALA A 119 9.86 -8.32 -7.31
CA ALA A 119 8.67 -9.14 -7.40
C ALA A 119 7.50 -8.48 -6.66
N LEU A 120 6.33 -8.50 -7.30
CA LEU A 120 5.09 -8.04 -6.68
C LEU A 120 4.43 -9.19 -5.91
N GLY A 121 3.82 -8.84 -4.79
CA GLY A 121 2.91 -9.68 -4.02
C GLY A 121 1.45 -9.42 -4.38
N PRO A 122 0.49 -9.88 -3.56
CA PRO A 122 -0.90 -9.55 -3.75
C PRO A 122 -1.13 -8.04 -3.60
N VAL A 123 -2.17 -7.53 -4.26
CA VAL A 123 -2.66 -6.16 -4.02
C VAL A 123 -3.60 -6.16 -2.82
N VAL A 124 -3.38 -5.27 -1.88
CA VAL A 124 -4.32 -5.02 -0.78
C VAL A 124 -5.24 -3.87 -1.17
N VAL A 125 -6.53 -4.16 -1.28
CA VAL A 125 -7.56 -3.16 -1.53
C VAL A 125 -8.21 -2.79 -0.19
N ASN A 126 -7.84 -1.64 0.32
CA ASN A 126 -8.32 -1.17 1.62
C ASN A 126 -9.64 -0.40 1.49
N GLY A 127 -10.46 -0.44 2.53
CA GLY A 127 -11.69 0.34 2.62
C GLY A 127 -12.78 -0.10 1.65
N VAL A 128 -12.84 -1.38 1.33
CA VAL A 128 -13.91 -1.97 0.52
C VAL A 128 -15.22 -1.91 1.31
N VAL A 129 -16.15 -1.13 0.82
CA VAL A 129 -17.42 -0.93 1.50
C VAL A 129 -18.34 -2.11 1.22
N PRO A 130 -18.80 -2.86 2.24
CA PRO A 130 -19.59 -4.06 2.04
C PRO A 130 -20.96 -3.75 1.41
N ASP A 131 -21.46 -4.67 0.60
CA ASP A 131 -22.80 -4.58 0.06
C ASP A 131 -23.86 -4.57 1.16
N LEU A 132 -24.88 -3.75 0.97
CA LEU A 132 -26.01 -3.66 1.84
C LEU A 132 -27.27 -4.08 1.07
N ALA A 133 -27.85 -5.20 1.48
CA ALA A 133 -29.09 -5.66 0.89
C ALA A 133 -30.26 -4.71 1.22
N GLY A 134 -31.23 -4.62 0.30
CA GLY A 134 -32.45 -3.85 0.52
C GLY A 134 -32.36 -2.35 0.20
N LEU A 135 -31.22 -1.85 -0.28
CA LEU A 135 -31.08 -0.45 -0.69
C LEU A 135 -31.91 -0.08 -1.95
N ASP A 136 -32.47 -1.06 -2.63
CA ASP A 136 -33.38 -0.92 -3.77
C ASP A 136 -34.86 -0.84 -3.36
N VAL A 137 -35.17 -1.22 -2.10
CA VAL A 137 -36.54 -1.15 -1.55
C VAL A 137 -36.88 0.31 -1.21
N PRO A 138 -38.05 0.82 -1.64
CA PRO A 138 -38.49 2.15 -1.25
C PRO A 138 -38.60 2.28 0.29
N PRO A 139 -38.09 3.38 0.89
CA PRO A 139 -38.09 3.55 2.36
C PRO A 139 -39.46 3.43 3.02
N VAL A 140 -40.49 3.88 2.35
CA VAL A 140 -41.89 3.76 2.87
C VAL A 140 -42.33 2.30 2.96
N GLU A 141 -41.98 1.49 1.97
CA GLU A 141 -42.25 0.04 1.93
C GLU A 141 -41.46 -0.69 2.99
N ALA A 142 -40.14 -0.39 3.09
CA ALA A 142 -39.26 -0.97 4.10
C ALA A 142 -39.75 -0.66 5.52
N ALA A 143 -40.13 0.60 5.79
CA ALA A 143 -40.66 1.02 7.06
C ALA A 143 -42.00 0.31 7.42
N ALA A 144 -42.90 0.18 6.46
CA ALA A 144 -44.15 -0.55 6.64
C ALA A 144 -43.89 -2.05 6.96
N ALA A 145 -42.92 -2.68 6.31
CA ALA A 145 -42.59 -4.10 6.53
C ALA A 145 -42.08 -4.38 7.96
N VAL A 146 -41.42 -3.40 8.61
CA VAL A 146 -40.93 -3.52 10.00
C VAL A 146 -41.83 -2.79 11.03
N GLY A 147 -43.01 -2.28 10.60
CA GLY A 147 -43.96 -1.64 11.48
C GLY A 147 -43.49 -0.28 12.01
N THR A 148 -42.59 0.39 11.33
CA THR A 148 -42.03 1.69 11.66
C THR A 148 -42.72 2.78 10.82
N ARG A 149 -42.88 4.00 11.39
CA ARG A 149 -43.40 5.16 10.68
C ARG A 149 -42.28 6.15 10.41
N LEU A 150 -42.16 6.60 9.18
CA LEU A 150 -41.24 7.67 8.80
C LEU A 150 -41.84 9.03 9.14
N LEU A 151 -40.97 9.97 9.49
CA LEU A 151 -41.31 11.38 9.64
C LEU A 151 -41.41 12.07 8.27
N ASP A 152 -41.98 13.29 8.26
CA ASP A 152 -42.06 14.07 7.05
C ASP A 152 -40.66 14.39 6.49
N GLY A 153 -40.41 14.05 5.21
CA GLY A 153 -39.13 14.22 4.52
C GLY A 153 -38.12 13.09 4.71
N GLU A 154 -38.30 12.17 5.66
CA GLU A 154 -37.34 11.06 5.88
C GLU A 154 -37.27 10.10 4.68
N ALA A 155 -38.37 9.87 4.00
CA ALA A 155 -38.41 8.96 2.85
C ALA A 155 -37.50 9.46 1.72
N GLU A 156 -37.50 10.75 1.43
CA GLU A 156 -36.66 11.39 0.44
C GLU A 156 -35.17 11.27 0.82
N VAL A 157 -34.82 11.65 2.05
CA VAL A 157 -33.44 11.60 2.56
C VAL A 157 -32.88 10.16 2.52
N LEU A 158 -33.68 9.16 2.95
CA LEU A 158 -33.29 7.76 2.90
C LEU A 158 -33.14 7.25 1.47
N SER A 159 -34.01 7.69 0.54
CA SER A 159 -33.91 7.35 -0.88
C SER A 159 -32.63 7.90 -1.51
N GLU A 160 -32.28 9.15 -1.22
CA GLU A 160 -31.03 9.78 -1.68
C GLU A 160 -29.80 9.09 -1.09
N ALA A 161 -29.80 8.78 0.19
CA ALA A 161 -28.73 8.04 0.85
C ALA A 161 -28.54 6.63 0.26
N ALA A 162 -29.65 5.92 0.01
CA ALA A 162 -29.60 4.61 -0.63
C ALA A 162 -29.08 4.69 -2.09
N ALA A 163 -29.51 5.71 -2.84
CA ALA A 163 -29.03 5.94 -4.20
C ALA A 163 -27.52 6.24 -4.24
N PHE A 164 -27.05 7.12 -3.34
CA PHE A 164 -25.63 7.43 -3.18
C PHE A 164 -24.83 6.17 -2.82
N ARG A 165 -25.30 5.39 -1.87
CA ARG A 165 -24.66 4.16 -1.43
C ARG A 165 -24.53 3.14 -2.57
N ARG A 166 -25.59 2.93 -3.37
CA ARG A 166 -25.55 2.05 -4.55
C ARG A 166 -24.61 2.56 -5.63
N ALA A 167 -24.56 3.89 -5.86
CA ALA A 167 -23.64 4.47 -6.83
C ALA A 167 -22.18 4.27 -6.41
N ARG A 168 -21.89 4.42 -5.10
CA ARG A 168 -20.57 4.17 -4.53
C ARG A 168 -20.15 2.69 -4.67
N GLY A 169 -21.07 1.75 -4.39
CA GLY A 169 -20.82 0.31 -4.58
C GLY A 169 -20.49 -0.03 -6.03
N ARG A 170 -21.30 0.47 -6.99
CA ARG A 170 -21.02 0.25 -8.42
C ARG A 170 -19.65 0.78 -8.86
N LEU A 171 -19.30 2.00 -8.43
CA LEU A 171 -17.98 2.57 -8.71
C LEU A 171 -16.85 1.66 -8.20
N GLN A 172 -16.98 1.21 -6.96
CA GLN A 172 -16.04 0.29 -6.34
C GLN A 172 -15.91 -1.02 -7.14
N ASP A 173 -17.03 -1.66 -7.50
CA ASP A 173 -17.03 -2.91 -8.28
C ASP A 173 -16.41 -2.72 -9.66
N ASP A 174 -16.63 -1.59 -10.30
CA ASP A 174 -16.03 -1.25 -11.58
C ASP A 174 -14.49 -1.12 -11.44
N GLN A 175 -14.01 -0.47 -10.39
CA GLN A 175 -12.57 -0.33 -10.14
C GLN A 175 -11.89 -1.66 -9.78
N LEU A 176 -12.54 -2.50 -8.99
CA LEU A 176 -12.03 -3.83 -8.63
C LEU A 176 -11.91 -4.73 -9.88
N ARG A 177 -12.91 -4.72 -10.76
CA ARG A 177 -12.87 -5.46 -12.03
C ARG A 177 -11.78 -4.94 -12.94
N ARG A 178 -11.70 -3.61 -13.14
CA ARG A 178 -10.66 -3.00 -13.97
C ARG A 178 -9.27 -3.35 -13.48
N MET A 179 -9.04 -3.27 -12.17
CA MET A 179 -7.75 -3.63 -11.57
C MET A 179 -7.41 -5.11 -11.81
N ALA A 180 -8.38 -6.01 -11.71
CA ALA A 180 -8.16 -7.43 -11.99
C ALA A 180 -7.81 -7.68 -13.47
N ASP A 181 -8.39 -6.91 -14.40
CA ASP A 181 -8.11 -7.01 -15.83
C ASP A 181 -6.74 -6.44 -16.20
N GLU A 182 -6.33 -5.33 -15.57
CA GLU A 182 -5.08 -4.63 -15.86
C GLU A 182 -3.87 -5.19 -15.10
N LEU A 183 -4.09 -5.74 -13.89
CA LEU A 183 -3.05 -6.35 -13.04
C LEU A 183 -3.50 -7.76 -12.63
N PRO A 184 -2.95 -8.81 -13.23
CA PRO A 184 -3.31 -10.21 -12.90
C PRO A 184 -2.64 -10.68 -11.59
N LEU A 185 -2.74 -9.88 -10.54
CA LEU A 185 -2.25 -10.19 -9.19
C LEU A 185 -3.42 -10.58 -8.28
N PRO A 186 -3.21 -11.48 -7.31
CA PRO A 186 -4.22 -11.76 -6.29
C PRO A 186 -4.60 -10.49 -5.53
N GLN A 187 -5.88 -10.32 -5.23
CA GLN A 187 -6.39 -9.19 -4.46
C GLN A 187 -6.81 -9.65 -3.07
N LEU A 188 -6.41 -8.90 -2.04
CA LEU A 188 -6.88 -9.03 -0.67
C LEU A 188 -7.74 -7.83 -0.35
N HIS A 189 -9.03 -8.05 -0.06
CA HIS A 189 -9.97 -6.98 0.21
C HIS A 189 -10.12 -6.78 1.72
N LEU A 190 -9.80 -5.58 2.21
CA LEU A 190 -10.04 -5.19 3.60
C LEU A 190 -11.32 -4.37 3.68
N PRO A 191 -12.29 -4.74 4.52
CA PRO A 191 -13.55 -4.02 4.63
C PRO A 191 -13.35 -2.61 5.20
N PHE A 192 -14.19 -1.68 4.78
CA PHE A 192 -14.28 -0.36 5.40
C PHE A 192 -14.84 -0.50 6.82
N LEU A 193 -14.05 -0.09 7.81
CA LEU A 193 -14.46 -0.07 9.21
C LEU A 193 -15.13 1.27 9.53
N PHE A 194 -16.38 1.22 10.00
CA PHE A 194 -17.14 2.41 10.42
C PHE A 194 -16.78 2.82 11.85
N THR A 195 -15.46 2.93 12.14
CA THR A 195 -14.93 3.36 13.43
C THR A 195 -13.82 4.38 13.23
N THR A 196 -13.66 5.27 14.21
CA THR A 196 -12.54 6.23 14.27
C THR A 196 -11.41 5.73 15.17
N ASP A 197 -11.64 4.63 15.91
CA ASP A 197 -10.69 4.09 16.86
C ASP A 197 -10.59 2.57 16.64
N VAL A 198 -9.52 2.17 15.93
CA VAL A 198 -9.29 0.77 15.56
C VAL A 198 -8.70 0.02 16.74
N GLY A 199 -9.47 -0.96 17.24
CA GLY A 199 -9.08 -1.82 18.35
C GLY A 199 -8.78 -3.27 17.95
N PRO A 200 -8.44 -4.15 18.91
CA PRO A 200 -8.11 -5.56 18.63
C PRO A 200 -9.24 -6.33 17.90
N ALA A 201 -10.50 -6.05 18.23
CA ALA A 201 -11.66 -6.70 17.57
C ALA A 201 -11.80 -6.31 16.09
N ASP A 202 -11.40 -5.09 15.74
CA ASP A 202 -11.39 -4.62 14.35
C ASP A 202 -10.28 -5.30 13.55
N LEU A 203 -9.13 -5.56 14.19
CA LEU A 203 -8.05 -6.33 13.56
C LEU A 203 -8.46 -7.77 13.27
N ASP A 204 -9.24 -8.40 14.16
CA ASP A 204 -9.81 -9.74 13.93
C ASP A 204 -10.79 -9.73 12.74
N THR A 205 -11.47 -8.61 12.49
CA THR A 205 -12.36 -8.44 11.33
C THR A 205 -11.59 -8.27 10.02
N LEU A 206 -10.36 -7.73 10.09
CA LEU A 206 -9.49 -7.52 8.92
C LEU A 206 -8.66 -8.76 8.57
N ALA A 207 -8.51 -9.70 9.50
CA ALA A 207 -7.73 -10.93 9.33
C ALA A 207 -8.54 -12.04 8.66
#